data_d8e5f44ec56411d9c53f017987601b12
#
_entry.id   d8e5f44ec56411d9c53f017987601b12
#
_cell.length_a   1.000
_cell.length_b   1.000
_cell.length_c   1.000
_cell.angle_alpha   90.00
_cell.angle_beta   90.00
_cell.angle_gamma   90.00
#
_symmetry.space_group_name_H-M   'P 1'
#
loop_
_entity.id
_entity.type
_entity.pdbx_description
1 polymer ?
#
loop_
_entity_poly.entity_id
_entity_poly.type
_entity_poly.pdbx_seq_one_letter_code
_entity_poly.pdbx_strand_id
1 'polypeptide(L)' 'MVFVRLKNLREDHYLSQSDIAKYLNISQRTYSYYETGGRDIPIQILIKLADYYNTSIDYLVNRTNSK' A
#
# COMPACT_ATOMS: atom_id res chain seq x y z
N MET A 1 -6.19 11.49 1.39
CA MET A 1 -7.00 10.52 0.63
C MET A 1 -6.72 9.12 1.12
N VAL A 2 -7.74 8.31 1.32
CA VAL A 2 -7.59 6.93 1.77
C VAL A 2 -7.58 5.99 0.57
N PHE A 3 -6.55 5.15 0.47
CA PHE A 3 -6.46 4.15 -0.59
C PHE A 3 -6.86 2.78 -0.02
N VAL A 4 -8.15 2.50 -0.05
CA VAL A 4 -8.74 1.29 0.54
C VAL A 4 -8.09 0.01 0.01
N ARG A 5 -7.64 0.03 -1.25
CA ARG A 5 -7.03 -1.15 -1.87
C ARG A 5 -5.72 -1.58 -1.23
N LEU A 6 -4.99 -0.65 -0.59
CA LEU A 6 -3.78 -1.01 0.14
C LEU A 6 -4.10 -1.99 1.27
N LYS A 7 -5.12 -1.67 2.06
CA LYS A 7 -5.55 -2.54 3.15
C LYS A 7 -6.11 -3.86 2.61
N ASN A 8 -6.93 -3.80 1.56
CA ASN A 8 -7.54 -4.99 0.98
C ASN A 8 -6.49 -5.96 0.45
N LEU A 9 -5.50 -5.46 -0.30
CA LEU A 9 -4.43 -6.30 -0.83
C LEU A 9 -3.58 -6.88 0.29
N ARG A 10 -3.28 -6.09 1.30
CA ARG A 10 -2.51 -6.58 2.45
C ARG A 10 -3.24 -7.72 3.16
N GLU A 11 -4.53 -7.55 3.40
CA GLU A 11 -5.34 -8.57 4.06
C GLU A 11 -5.50 -9.82 3.19
N ASP A 12 -5.66 -9.65 1.88
CA ASP A 12 -5.75 -10.76 0.94
C ASP A 12 -4.48 -11.60 0.92
N HIS A 13 -3.33 -10.99 1.22
CA HIS A 13 -2.05 -11.68 1.29
C HIS A 13 -1.70 -12.16 2.71
N TYR A 14 -2.63 -12.04 3.65
CA TYR A 14 -2.44 -12.45 5.05
C TYR A 14 -1.26 -11.75 5.72
N LEU A 15 -1.07 -10.46 5.41
CA LEU A 15 0.02 -9.66 5.96
C LEU A 15 -0.49 -8.71 7.03
N SER A 16 0.29 -8.53 8.10
CA SER A 16 0.06 -7.46 9.06
C SER A 16 0.64 -6.15 8.52
N GLN A 17 0.26 -5.02 9.12
CA GLN A 17 0.90 -3.74 8.80
C GLN A 17 2.41 -3.80 9.07
N SER A 18 2.81 -4.49 10.12
CA SER A 18 4.22 -4.67 10.45
C SER A 18 4.98 -5.43 9.36
N ASP A 19 4.36 -6.47 8.80
CA ASP A 19 4.98 -7.26 7.74
C ASP A 19 5.28 -6.41 6.51
N ILE A 20 4.31 -5.67 6.04
CA ILE A 20 4.49 -4.86 4.83
C ILE A 20 5.41 -3.66 5.10
N ALA A 21 5.37 -3.08 6.29
CA ALA A 21 6.27 -2.01 6.67
C ALA A 21 7.72 -2.46 6.64
N LYS A 22 8.00 -3.69 7.10
CA LYS A 22 9.34 -4.28 7.00
C LYS A 22 9.81 -4.38 5.56
N TYR A 23 8.94 -4.88 4.68
CA TYR A 23 9.27 -4.98 3.26
C TYR A 23 9.63 -3.60 2.68
N LEU A 24 8.87 -2.58 3.06
CA LEU A 24 9.07 -1.21 2.58
C LEU A 24 10.21 -0.49 3.28
N ASN A 25 10.78 -1.08 4.33
CA ASN A 25 11.84 -0.49 5.14
C ASN A 25 11.41 0.82 5.80
N ILE A 26 10.18 0.84 6.32
CA ILE A 26 9.61 1.97 7.05
C ILE A 26 9.01 1.46 8.35
N SER A 27 8.66 2.38 9.26
CA SER A 27 8.00 2.01 10.50
C SER A 27 6.54 1.61 10.23
N GLN A 28 6.01 0.74 11.10
CA GLN A 28 4.60 0.37 11.04
C GLN A 28 3.71 1.61 11.18
N ARG A 29 4.10 2.54 12.02
CA ARG A 29 3.35 3.78 12.24
C ARG A 29 3.24 4.59 10.96
N THR A 30 4.35 4.74 10.23
CA THR A 30 4.34 5.45 8.95
C THR A 30 3.44 4.75 7.95
N TYR A 31 3.55 3.44 7.85
CA TYR A 31 2.70 2.67 6.94
C TYR A 31 1.22 2.82 7.31
N SER A 32 0.90 2.79 8.60
CA SER A 32 -0.47 2.97 9.06
C SER A 32 -1.07 4.30 8.59
N TYR A 33 -0.28 5.37 8.59
CA TYR A 33 -0.74 6.65 8.05
C TYR A 33 -1.08 6.57 6.56
N TYR A 34 -0.36 5.75 5.81
CA TYR A 34 -0.66 5.57 4.38
C TYR A 34 -2.03 4.91 4.20
N GLU A 35 -2.36 3.91 5.00
CA GLU A 35 -3.66 3.23 4.90
C GLU A 35 -4.81 4.13 5.36
N THR A 36 -4.60 4.96 6.35
CA THR A 36 -5.65 5.81 6.93
C THR A 36 -5.77 7.18 6.25
N GLY A 37 -4.85 7.51 5.36
CA GLY A 37 -4.86 8.80 4.67
C GLY A 37 -4.21 9.92 5.46
N GLY A 38 -3.51 9.61 6.56
CA GLY A 38 -2.84 10.61 7.39
C GLY A 38 -1.60 11.23 6.74
N ARG A 39 -1.06 10.59 5.72
CA ARG A 39 0.11 11.07 4.95
C ARG A 39 -0.01 10.66 3.51
N ASP A 40 0.56 11.49 2.62
CA ASP A 40 0.67 11.14 1.21
C ASP A 40 1.74 10.06 1.04
N ILE A 41 1.52 9.16 0.10
CA ILE A 41 2.42 8.05 -0.16
C ILE A 41 3.46 8.49 -1.19
N PRO A 42 4.77 8.43 -0.87
CA PRO A 42 5.81 8.72 -1.87
C PRO A 42 5.74 7.78 -3.05
N ILE A 43 6.09 8.27 -4.23
CA ILE A 43 6.02 7.45 -5.46
C ILE A 43 6.87 6.18 -5.36
N GLN A 44 8.02 6.24 -4.71
CA GLN A 44 8.87 5.05 -4.54
C GLN A 44 8.16 3.96 -3.73
N ILE A 45 7.37 4.36 -2.74
CA ILE A 45 6.60 3.40 -1.94
C ILE A 45 5.48 2.78 -2.78
N LEU A 46 4.80 3.60 -3.60
CA LEU A 46 3.76 3.10 -4.51
C LEU A 46 4.34 2.09 -5.50
N ILE A 47 5.52 2.37 -6.05
CA ILE A 47 6.19 1.45 -6.98
C ILE A 47 6.48 0.12 -6.27
N LYS A 48 7.03 0.15 -5.07
CA LYS A 48 7.34 -1.06 -4.31
C LYS A 48 6.09 -1.87 -3.99
N LEU A 49 4.99 -1.20 -3.62
CA LEU A 49 3.73 -1.87 -3.33
C LEU A 49 3.14 -2.52 -4.60
N ALA A 50 3.18 -1.79 -5.72
CA ALA A 50 2.70 -2.32 -6.99
C ALA A 50 3.49 -3.56 -7.40
N ASP A 51 4.80 -3.53 -7.25
CA ASP A 51 5.67 -4.68 -7.54
C ASP A 51 5.36 -5.85 -6.61
N TYR A 52 5.22 -5.57 -5.32
CA TYR A 52 4.97 -6.62 -4.32
C TYR A 52 3.66 -7.35 -4.59
N TYR A 53 2.60 -6.59 -4.90
CA TYR A 53 1.28 -7.15 -5.14
C TYR A 53 1.04 -7.52 -6.60
N ASN A 54 2.04 -7.32 -7.46
CA ASN A 54 1.94 -7.62 -8.89
C ASN A 54 0.74 -6.92 -9.53
N THR A 55 0.63 -5.63 -9.30
CA THR A 55 -0.46 -4.80 -9.79
C THR A 55 0.08 -3.45 -10.28
N SER A 56 -0.80 -2.57 -10.73
CA SER A 56 -0.41 -1.23 -11.19
C SER A 56 -0.58 -0.19 -10.08
N ILE A 57 0.17 0.91 -10.20
CA ILE A 57 -0.03 2.07 -9.32
C ILE A 57 -1.45 2.62 -9.52
N ASP A 58 -1.95 2.65 -10.76
CA ASP A 58 -3.32 3.11 -11.05
C ASP A 58 -4.36 2.32 -10.26
N TYR A 59 -4.18 1.01 -10.15
CA TYR A 59 -5.08 0.18 -9.35
C TYR A 59 -5.00 0.55 -7.87
N LEU A 60 -3.77 0.74 -7.35
CA LEU A 60 -3.56 1.08 -5.95
C LEU A 60 -4.23 2.39 -5.55
N VAL A 61 -4.26 3.36 -6.46
CA VAL A 61 -4.83 4.69 -6.19
C VAL A 61 -6.25 4.86 -6.74
N ASN A 62 -6.93 3.77 -7.05
CA ASN A 62 -8.32 3.77 -7.51
C ASN A 62 -8.56 4.46 -8.86
N ARG A 63 -7.57 4.52 -9.73
CA ARG A 63 -7.73 5.12 -11.05
C ARG A 63 -8.27 4.13 -12.08
N THR A 64 -8.18 2.84 -11.79
CA THR A 64 -8.69 1.78 -12.67
C THR A 64 -9.17 0.61 -11.83
N ASN A 65 -10.08 -0.20 -12.38
CA ASN A 65 -10.51 -1.45 -11.76
C ASN A 65 -9.72 -2.66 -12.28
N SER A 66 -8.85 -2.44 -13.25
CA SER A 66 -7.98 -3.50 -13.79
C SER A 66 -6.72 -3.61 -12.97
N LYS A 67 -6.42 -4.81 -12.50
CA LYS A 67 -5.14 -5.06 -11.85
C LYS A 67 -4.02 -5.10 -12.91
#